data_51ea9c9b6b74a8a51f8577e5747d60dc
#
_entry.id   51ea9c9b6b74a8a51f8577e5747d60dc
#
_cell.length_a   1.000
_cell.length_b   1.000
_cell.length_c   1.000
_cell.angle_alpha   90.00
_cell.angle_beta   90.00
_cell.angle_gamma   90.00
#
_symmetry.space_group_name_H-M   'P 1'
#
loop_
_entity.id
_entity.type
_entity.pdbx_description
1 polymer ?
#
loop_
_entity_poly.entity_id
_entity_poly.type
_entity_poly.pdbx_seq_one_letter_code
_entity_poly.pdbx_strand_id
1 'polypeptide(L)'
;MTQNFPGRKPTRRLAIAAFALAAACIGTPSVAQEPVRIGAFLSVTGPAAFLGDPELKTLELYVDKLNAQGGVLGRKLQLVAYDDGGDAEKARTFAKRLIEQDKVDIIVGGSTTGTTMSAVPLTEQAGVPFISLAGAVVIVEPVKKWVFKTPHTDRMACEKIFVDLQQRKLSKVALISGAGGFDKSMRGECLKVASRYGVEIVADETYGANDTDMTAQLTKIKGSSAQAVLNAGFGQGPAIVTRNYRQVGLTLPLYQSHGVASHEYINLSGPAANGVRLPAAALLVSGLLPASDSQKPVVVSYRKSYEDKFKSDVSTFGGHAYDGLMLAVQAIKSANSTDKAKVRDALEATKTYVGTGGVVNMSATDHMGLDLTAFRMLEVKDGNWTLVK
;
A
#
# COMPACT_ATOMS: atom_id res chain seq x y z
N MET A 1 -104.77 -2.23 -38.07
CA MET A 1 -103.74 -3.18 -38.50
C MET A 1 -102.45 -2.70 -37.91
N THR A 2 -102.05 -3.24 -36.82
CA THR A 2 -100.88 -2.89 -36.03
C THR A 2 -99.89 -4.04 -36.08
N GLN A 3 -98.62 -3.82 -36.56
CA GLN A 3 -97.55 -4.77 -36.47
C GLN A 3 -96.54 -4.29 -35.47
N ASN A 4 -96.38 -5.10 -34.41
CA ASN A 4 -95.30 -5.02 -33.40
C ASN A 4 -93.97 -5.55 -33.97
N PHE A 5 -92.91 -4.84 -33.71
CA PHE A 5 -91.51 -5.38 -33.80
C PHE A 5 -90.84 -5.36 -32.43
N PRO A 6 -90.10 -6.40 -32.05
CA PRO A 6 -89.52 -6.52 -30.70
C PRO A 6 -88.13 -5.89 -30.63
N GLY A 7 -87.84 -5.17 -29.55
CA GLY A 7 -86.61 -4.55 -29.22
C GLY A 7 -85.49 -5.57 -28.83
N ARG A 8 -84.35 -5.42 -29.43
CA ARG A 8 -83.06 -6.10 -29.05
C ARG A 8 -82.37 -5.36 -27.92
N LYS A 9 -82.16 -6.07 -26.77
CA LYS A 9 -81.32 -5.62 -25.64
C LYS A 9 -79.82 -5.74 -26.03
N PRO A 10 -78.97 -4.75 -25.75
CA PRO A 10 -77.51 -4.89 -25.93
C PRO A 10 -76.88 -5.66 -24.75
N THR A 11 -76.10 -6.64 -25.08
CA THR A 11 -75.36 -7.53 -24.18
C THR A 11 -74.29 -6.83 -23.40
N ARG A 12 -74.44 -6.80 -22.11
CA ARG A 12 -73.45 -6.44 -21.06
C ARG A 12 -72.34 -7.49 -20.97
N ARG A 13 -71.37 -7.55 -21.90
CA ARG A 13 -70.23 -8.49 -21.81
C ARG A 13 -68.90 -7.97 -22.37
N LEU A 14 -68.59 -6.67 -22.32
CA LEU A 14 -67.29 -6.14 -22.81
C LEU A 14 -66.65 -5.10 -21.87
N ALA A 15 -66.87 -5.10 -20.58
CA ALA A 15 -66.31 -4.12 -19.66
C ALA A 15 -65.43 -4.71 -18.55
N ILE A 16 -65.02 -6.00 -18.61
CA ILE A 16 -64.22 -6.65 -17.55
C ILE A 16 -62.79 -6.99 -18.00
N ALA A 17 -62.45 -6.83 -19.26
CA ALA A 17 -61.11 -7.20 -19.75
C ALA A 17 -60.05 -6.04 -19.72
N ALA A 18 -60.44 -4.82 -19.36
CA ALA A 18 -59.51 -3.66 -19.40
C ALA A 18 -58.89 -3.29 -18.04
N PHE A 19 -59.21 -3.98 -16.93
CA PHE A 19 -58.72 -3.64 -15.58
C PHE A 19 -57.63 -4.59 -15.07
N ALA A 20 -57.26 -5.63 -15.81
CA ALA A 20 -56.29 -6.64 -15.38
C ALA A 20 -54.85 -6.40 -15.89
N LEU A 21 -54.58 -5.37 -16.70
CA LEU A 21 -53.25 -5.11 -17.28
C LEU A 21 -52.49 -3.92 -16.64
N ALA A 22 -53.08 -3.23 -15.67
CA ALA A 22 -52.46 -2.08 -15.00
C ALA A 22 -51.80 -2.42 -13.64
N ALA A 23 -51.80 -3.67 -13.20
CA ALA A 23 -51.30 -4.08 -11.87
C ALA A 23 -49.92 -4.76 -11.88
N ALA A 24 -49.19 -4.79 -13.02
CA ALA A 24 -47.93 -5.52 -13.14
C ALA A 24 -46.64 -4.65 -13.04
N CYS A 25 -46.75 -3.38 -12.68
CA CYS A 25 -45.57 -2.50 -12.44
C CYS A 25 -45.49 -2.03 -10.98
N ILE A 26 -45.83 -2.89 -10.01
CA ILE A 26 -45.35 -2.66 -8.65
C ILE A 26 -43.92 -3.16 -8.64
N GLY A 27 -42.99 -2.24 -8.98
CA GLY A 27 -41.59 -2.50 -8.81
C GLY A 27 -41.36 -2.96 -7.38
N THR A 28 -40.90 -4.20 -7.18
CA THR A 28 -40.43 -4.67 -5.89
C THR A 28 -39.46 -3.64 -5.36
N PRO A 29 -39.62 -3.13 -4.12
CA PRO A 29 -38.61 -2.23 -3.54
C PRO A 29 -37.29 -2.97 -3.62
N SER A 30 -36.35 -2.42 -4.41
CA SER A 30 -34.97 -2.89 -4.40
C SER A 30 -34.48 -2.65 -2.98
N VAL A 31 -34.46 -3.69 -2.16
CA VAL A 31 -33.78 -3.64 -0.87
C VAL A 31 -32.34 -3.30 -1.20
N ALA A 32 -31.92 -2.08 -0.89
CA ALA A 32 -30.55 -1.66 -1.07
C ALA A 32 -29.65 -2.67 -0.36
N GLN A 33 -28.85 -3.40 -1.12
CA GLN A 33 -27.94 -4.38 -0.53
C GLN A 33 -26.99 -3.64 0.40
N GLU A 34 -26.72 -4.21 1.59
CA GLU A 34 -25.74 -3.71 2.53
C GLU A 34 -24.42 -3.42 1.80
N PRO A 35 -23.75 -2.28 2.06
CA PRO A 35 -22.51 -1.95 1.40
C PRO A 35 -21.41 -2.97 1.75
N VAL A 36 -20.42 -3.09 0.88
CA VAL A 36 -19.16 -3.77 1.20
C VAL A 36 -18.31 -2.80 2.02
N ARG A 37 -18.00 -3.16 3.27
CA ARG A 37 -17.30 -2.29 4.23
C ARG A 37 -15.80 -2.57 4.20
N ILE A 38 -15.03 -1.57 3.77
CA ILE A 38 -13.57 -1.59 3.80
C ILE A 38 -13.13 -0.80 5.04
N GLY A 39 -12.49 -1.46 5.99
CA GLY A 39 -11.91 -0.81 7.16
C GLY A 39 -10.50 -0.29 6.89
N ALA A 40 -10.12 0.82 7.50
CA ALA A 40 -8.76 1.32 7.49
C ALA A 40 -8.41 1.98 8.83
N PHE A 41 -7.20 1.74 9.32
CA PHE A 41 -6.54 2.53 10.34
C PHE A 41 -5.18 2.97 9.78
N LEU A 42 -4.94 4.26 9.76
CA LEU A 42 -3.84 4.88 9.00
C LEU A 42 -3.20 5.99 9.82
N SER A 43 -1.91 6.22 9.62
CA SER A 43 -1.16 7.29 10.29
C SER A 43 -1.29 8.60 9.50
N VAL A 44 -2.52 9.16 9.42
CA VAL A 44 -2.81 10.34 8.59
C VAL A 44 -2.19 11.61 9.17
N THR A 45 -2.08 11.67 10.49
CA THR A 45 -1.41 12.77 11.21
C THR A 45 -0.14 12.25 11.93
N GLY A 46 0.62 13.19 12.54
CA GLY A 46 1.83 12.87 13.30
C GLY A 46 3.06 12.57 12.44
N PRO A 47 4.12 11.99 13.04
CA PRO A 47 5.41 11.80 12.37
C PRO A 47 5.40 10.88 11.14
N ALA A 48 4.36 10.05 11.00
CA ALA A 48 4.18 9.13 9.88
C ALA A 48 3.11 9.60 8.86
N ALA A 49 2.70 10.87 8.92
CA ALA A 49 1.67 11.42 8.01
C ALA A 49 2.04 11.30 6.52
N PHE A 50 3.32 11.33 6.19
CA PHE A 50 3.82 11.14 4.82
C PHE A 50 3.48 9.74 4.24
N LEU A 51 3.15 8.75 5.09
CA LEU A 51 2.60 7.45 4.73
C LEU A 51 1.07 7.52 4.63
N GLY A 52 0.42 7.87 5.74
CA GLY A 52 -1.02 7.72 5.92
C GLY A 52 -1.87 8.71 5.13
N ASP A 53 -1.41 9.95 4.91
CA ASP A 53 -2.15 10.93 4.11
C ASP A 53 -2.34 10.48 2.66
N PRO A 54 -1.29 10.11 1.90
CA PRO A 54 -1.48 9.60 0.54
C PRO A 54 -2.20 8.23 0.50
N GLU A 55 -2.11 7.41 1.55
CA GLU A 55 -2.87 6.16 1.67
C GLU A 55 -4.37 6.45 1.77
N LEU A 56 -4.79 7.32 2.70
CA LEU A 56 -6.20 7.70 2.86
C LEU A 56 -6.77 8.34 1.59
N LYS A 57 -6.08 9.33 1.04
CA LYS A 57 -6.47 10.00 -0.21
C LYS A 57 -6.68 9.00 -1.34
N THR A 58 -5.83 8.00 -1.44
CA THR A 58 -5.94 6.95 -2.44
C THR A 58 -7.15 6.05 -2.21
N LEU A 59 -7.39 5.60 -0.98
CA LEU A 59 -8.56 4.78 -0.65
C LEU A 59 -9.86 5.52 -0.96
N GLU A 60 -9.98 6.79 -0.54
CA GLU A 60 -11.16 7.63 -0.82
C GLU A 60 -11.38 7.79 -2.34
N LEU A 61 -10.33 8.19 -3.08
CA LEU A 61 -10.39 8.40 -4.52
C LEU A 61 -10.89 7.15 -5.27
N TYR A 62 -10.37 5.99 -4.90
CA TYR A 62 -10.68 4.76 -5.65
C TYR A 62 -11.96 4.09 -5.16
N VAL A 63 -12.37 4.26 -3.91
CA VAL A 63 -13.71 3.90 -3.45
C VAL A 63 -14.78 4.70 -4.22
N ASP A 64 -14.58 6.02 -4.38
CA ASP A 64 -15.48 6.86 -5.16
C ASP A 64 -15.55 6.42 -6.62
N LYS A 65 -14.40 6.15 -7.27
CA LYS A 65 -14.34 5.68 -8.65
C LYS A 65 -15.04 4.32 -8.84
N LEU A 66 -14.79 3.38 -7.95
CA LEU A 66 -15.43 2.06 -7.98
C LEU A 66 -16.94 2.18 -7.78
N ASN A 67 -17.38 3.05 -6.89
CA ASN A 67 -18.79 3.33 -6.65
C ASN A 67 -19.48 3.98 -7.85
N ALA A 68 -18.79 4.88 -8.56
CA ALA A 68 -19.29 5.46 -9.81
C ALA A 68 -19.45 4.42 -10.92
N GLN A 69 -18.67 3.33 -10.88
CA GLN A 69 -18.74 2.20 -11.81
C GLN A 69 -19.73 1.09 -11.40
N GLY A 70 -20.55 1.32 -10.34
CA GLY A 70 -21.55 0.36 -9.87
C GLY A 70 -21.13 -0.46 -8.65
N GLY A 71 -19.96 -0.20 -8.08
CA GLY A 71 -19.47 -0.86 -6.86
C GLY A 71 -18.89 -2.26 -7.10
N VAL A 72 -19.06 -3.13 -6.13
CA VAL A 72 -18.57 -4.52 -6.14
C VAL A 72 -19.72 -5.46 -5.88
N LEU A 73 -19.93 -6.46 -6.73
CA LEU A 73 -21.09 -7.39 -6.70
C LEU A 73 -22.45 -6.64 -6.67
N GLY A 74 -22.54 -5.48 -7.36
CA GLY A 74 -23.75 -4.64 -7.34
C GLY A 74 -23.96 -3.84 -6.06
N ARG A 75 -23.05 -3.93 -5.08
CA ARG A 75 -23.08 -3.24 -3.79
C ARG A 75 -22.08 -2.06 -3.80
N LYS A 76 -22.46 -0.96 -3.15
CA LYS A 76 -21.53 0.15 -2.94
C LYS A 76 -20.43 -0.25 -1.96
N LEU A 77 -19.23 0.29 -2.16
CA LEU A 77 -18.15 0.26 -1.19
C LEU A 77 -18.37 1.35 -0.15
N GLN A 78 -18.15 1.06 1.11
CA GLN A 78 -18.09 2.02 2.21
C GLN A 78 -16.72 1.94 2.87
N LEU A 79 -15.96 3.03 2.81
CA LEU A 79 -14.71 3.17 3.54
C LEU A 79 -15.02 3.63 4.98
N VAL A 80 -14.48 2.92 5.97
CA VAL A 80 -14.49 3.30 7.38
C VAL A 80 -13.03 3.46 7.80
N ALA A 81 -12.57 4.70 7.91
CA ALA A 81 -11.17 5.02 8.18
C ALA A 81 -10.99 5.77 9.51
N TYR A 82 -9.92 5.44 10.23
CA TYR A 82 -9.49 6.07 11.47
C TYR A 82 -8.04 6.51 11.38
N ASP A 83 -7.73 7.68 11.96
CA ASP A 83 -6.38 8.21 12.08
C ASP A 83 -5.73 7.75 13.39
N ASP A 84 -4.73 6.88 13.28
CA ASP A 84 -3.97 6.38 14.44
C ASP A 84 -2.79 7.29 14.84
N GLY A 85 -2.43 8.28 14.00
CA GLY A 85 -1.31 9.19 14.24
C GLY A 85 0.05 8.50 14.34
N GLY A 86 0.18 7.25 13.92
CA GLY A 86 1.37 6.40 14.08
C GLY A 86 1.48 5.73 15.45
N ASP A 87 0.45 5.84 16.30
CA ASP A 87 0.39 5.26 17.63
C ASP A 87 -0.16 3.82 17.59
N ALA A 88 0.61 2.86 18.11
CA ALA A 88 0.26 1.45 18.07
C ALA A 88 -0.97 1.10 18.93
N GLU A 89 -1.19 1.79 20.06
CA GLU A 89 -2.33 1.54 20.94
C GLU A 89 -3.63 2.10 20.32
N LYS A 90 -3.57 3.28 19.68
CA LYS A 90 -4.70 3.80 18.91
C LYS A 90 -5.03 2.88 17.76
N ALA A 91 -4.02 2.43 16.99
CA ALA A 91 -4.21 1.48 15.89
C ALA A 91 -4.89 0.20 16.37
N ARG A 92 -4.45 -0.37 17.51
CA ARG A 92 -5.09 -1.52 18.14
C ARG A 92 -6.55 -1.25 18.49
N THR A 93 -6.84 -0.09 19.08
CA THR A 93 -8.20 0.33 19.46
C THR A 93 -9.10 0.46 18.23
N PHE A 94 -8.60 1.09 17.17
CA PHE A 94 -9.36 1.26 15.93
C PHE A 94 -9.54 -0.06 15.16
N ALA A 95 -8.54 -0.92 15.13
CA ALA A 95 -8.70 -2.26 14.56
C ALA A 95 -9.80 -3.06 15.29
N LYS A 96 -9.82 -3.00 16.62
CA LYS A 96 -10.89 -3.62 17.41
C LYS A 96 -12.27 -3.04 17.06
N ARG A 97 -12.37 -1.71 16.95
CA ARG A 97 -13.61 -1.02 16.59
C ARG A 97 -14.11 -1.40 15.19
N LEU A 98 -13.21 -1.41 14.19
CA LEU A 98 -13.53 -1.84 12.83
C LEU A 98 -14.10 -3.26 12.79
N ILE A 99 -13.53 -4.17 13.58
CA ILE A 99 -13.94 -5.58 13.67
C ILE A 99 -15.27 -5.73 14.41
N GLU A 100 -15.39 -5.16 15.61
CA GLU A 100 -16.48 -5.46 16.54
C GLU A 100 -17.70 -4.56 16.38
N GLN A 101 -17.50 -3.27 16.03
CA GLN A 101 -18.57 -2.28 15.94
C GLN A 101 -18.95 -1.98 14.48
N ASP A 102 -17.97 -1.66 13.66
CA ASP A 102 -18.21 -1.26 12.26
C ASP A 102 -18.44 -2.49 11.36
N LYS A 103 -18.08 -3.70 11.82
CA LYS A 103 -18.33 -4.99 11.13
C LYS A 103 -17.78 -5.00 9.70
N VAL A 104 -16.54 -4.54 9.53
CA VAL A 104 -15.92 -4.48 8.21
C VAL A 104 -15.68 -5.87 7.61
N ASP A 105 -15.76 -5.96 6.29
CA ASP A 105 -15.56 -7.20 5.53
C ASP A 105 -14.08 -7.53 5.38
N ILE A 106 -13.24 -6.49 5.22
CA ILE A 106 -11.78 -6.56 5.07
C ILE A 106 -11.13 -5.28 5.57
N ILE A 107 -9.90 -5.35 6.04
CA ILE A 107 -9.10 -4.19 6.44
C ILE A 107 -7.97 -3.97 5.44
N VAL A 108 -7.79 -2.71 4.99
CA VAL A 108 -6.65 -2.25 4.20
C VAL A 108 -6.03 -1.06 4.94
N GLY A 109 -4.86 -1.24 5.56
CA GLY A 109 -4.31 -0.19 6.42
C GLY A 109 -3.07 -0.61 7.19
N GLY A 110 -2.82 0.08 8.30
CA GLY A 110 -1.61 -0.11 9.09
C GLY A 110 -0.40 0.46 8.37
N SER A 111 -0.27 1.81 8.39
CA SER A 111 0.78 2.54 7.66
C SER A 111 2.19 2.21 8.13
N THR A 112 2.37 1.88 9.42
CA THR A 112 3.68 1.55 10.01
C THR A 112 3.74 0.10 10.47
N THR A 113 4.95 -0.44 10.59
CA THR A 113 5.15 -1.78 11.17
C THR A 113 4.59 -1.88 12.58
N GLY A 114 4.75 -0.84 13.40
CA GLY A 114 4.23 -0.83 14.78
C GLY A 114 2.71 -0.88 14.84
N THR A 115 2.03 -0.03 14.05
CA THR A 115 0.56 0.00 13.99
C THR A 115 -0.02 -1.29 13.39
N THR A 116 0.60 -1.84 12.34
CA THR A 116 0.24 -3.14 11.77
C THR A 116 0.34 -4.26 12.82
N MET A 117 1.50 -4.40 13.47
CA MET A 117 1.75 -5.52 14.38
C MET A 117 0.88 -5.46 15.64
N SER A 118 0.43 -4.28 16.06
CA SER A 118 -0.53 -4.15 17.17
C SER A 118 -1.93 -4.67 16.84
N ALA A 119 -2.33 -4.62 15.55
CA ALA A 119 -3.63 -5.07 15.06
C ALA A 119 -3.66 -6.56 14.67
N VAL A 120 -2.52 -7.14 14.27
CA VAL A 120 -2.41 -8.53 13.80
C VAL A 120 -3.10 -9.54 14.73
N PRO A 121 -2.88 -9.55 16.08
CA PRO A 121 -3.54 -10.52 16.93
C PRO A 121 -5.07 -10.44 16.89
N LEU A 122 -5.62 -9.23 16.70
CA LEU A 122 -7.08 -9.02 16.65
C LEU A 122 -7.66 -9.54 15.33
N THR A 123 -7.00 -9.29 14.20
CA THR A 123 -7.47 -9.76 12.89
C THR A 123 -7.35 -11.27 12.76
N GLU A 124 -6.28 -11.88 13.28
CA GLU A 124 -6.10 -13.33 13.35
C GLU A 124 -7.17 -14.00 14.21
N GLN A 125 -7.45 -13.45 15.41
CA GLN A 125 -8.47 -13.98 16.31
C GLN A 125 -9.88 -13.86 15.75
N ALA A 126 -10.19 -12.73 15.10
CA ALA A 126 -11.52 -12.46 14.57
C ALA A 126 -11.76 -13.08 13.17
N GLY A 127 -10.73 -13.59 12.51
CA GLY A 127 -10.81 -14.12 11.17
C GLY A 127 -11.19 -13.06 10.14
N VAL A 128 -10.62 -11.86 10.23
CA VAL A 128 -10.86 -10.75 9.30
C VAL A 128 -9.64 -10.59 8.40
N PRO A 129 -9.78 -10.70 7.05
CA PRO A 129 -8.68 -10.45 6.14
C PRO A 129 -8.12 -9.04 6.34
N PHE A 130 -6.79 -8.95 6.44
CA PHE A 130 -6.08 -7.71 6.67
C PHE A 130 -4.94 -7.56 5.67
N ILE A 131 -4.99 -6.54 4.83
CA ILE A 131 -3.92 -6.18 3.88
C ILE A 131 -3.16 -5.00 4.47
N SER A 132 -1.96 -5.26 4.99
CA SER A 132 -1.09 -4.25 5.58
C SER A 132 -0.40 -3.40 4.52
N LEU A 133 -0.21 -2.11 4.84
CA LEU A 133 0.51 -1.13 4.03
C LEU A 133 1.94 -0.86 4.55
N ALA A 134 2.42 -1.67 5.49
CA ALA A 134 3.74 -1.49 6.11
C ALA A 134 4.82 -2.42 5.51
N GLY A 135 6.09 -2.00 5.64
CA GLY A 135 7.22 -2.59 4.89
C GLY A 135 7.90 -3.80 5.52
N ALA A 136 7.81 -4.05 6.84
CA ALA A 136 8.63 -5.08 7.49
C ALA A 136 8.23 -6.51 7.11
N VAL A 137 9.22 -7.39 6.98
CA VAL A 137 9.02 -8.81 6.65
C VAL A 137 8.28 -9.57 7.75
N VAL A 138 8.43 -9.16 9.01
CA VAL A 138 7.78 -9.79 10.18
C VAL A 138 6.25 -9.81 10.08
N ILE A 139 5.68 -8.96 9.25
CA ILE A 139 4.23 -8.90 9.01
C ILE A 139 3.73 -10.20 8.37
N VAL A 140 4.48 -10.76 7.43
CA VAL A 140 4.12 -11.96 6.67
C VAL A 140 5.04 -13.15 6.90
N GLU A 141 6.13 -13.00 7.65
CA GLU A 141 6.99 -14.11 8.04
C GLU A 141 7.16 -14.18 9.56
N PRO A 142 6.77 -15.31 10.20
CA PRO A 142 6.09 -16.44 9.57
C PRO A 142 4.72 -16.05 9.03
N VAL A 143 4.22 -16.78 8.03
CA VAL A 143 2.91 -16.52 7.43
C VAL A 143 1.82 -16.55 8.51
N LYS A 144 0.94 -15.57 8.46
CA LYS A 144 -0.24 -15.42 9.32
C LYS A 144 -1.48 -15.63 8.47
N LYS A 145 -2.43 -16.40 8.98
CA LYS A 145 -3.57 -16.88 8.19
C LYS A 145 -4.41 -15.77 7.55
N TRP A 146 -4.53 -14.64 8.24
CA TRP A 146 -5.45 -13.55 7.84
C TRP A 146 -4.74 -12.27 7.40
N VAL A 147 -3.39 -12.26 7.45
CA VAL A 147 -2.59 -11.05 7.18
C VAL A 147 -1.84 -11.16 5.88
N PHE A 148 -2.05 -10.18 5.02
CA PHE A 148 -1.40 -9.96 3.73
C PHE A 148 -0.70 -8.61 3.73
N LYS A 149 0.11 -8.31 2.71
CA LYS A 149 0.69 -6.97 2.54
C LYS A 149 0.94 -6.64 1.08
N THR A 150 0.98 -5.35 0.77
CA THR A 150 1.30 -4.86 -0.58
C THR A 150 2.69 -4.24 -0.71
N PRO A 151 3.31 -3.60 0.30
CA PRO A 151 4.67 -3.10 0.18
C PRO A 151 5.68 -4.24 0.05
N HIS A 152 6.79 -3.97 -0.64
CA HIS A 152 7.98 -4.80 -0.62
C HIS A 152 8.49 -4.98 0.81
N THR A 153 9.23 -6.06 1.09
CA THR A 153 9.84 -6.24 2.40
C THR A 153 11.16 -5.46 2.54
N ASP A 154 11.48 -5.12 3.76
CA ASP A 154 12.78 -4.58 4.17
C ASP A 154 13.95 -5.52 3.81
N ARG A 155 13.75 -6.86 3.92
CA ARG A 155 14.72 -7.86 3.40
C ARG A 155 14.97 -7.67 1.92
N MET A 156 13.92 -7.60 1.10
CA MET A 156 14.06 -7.36 -0.34
C MET A 156 14.80 -6.06 -0.65
N ALA A 157 14.57 -5.02 0.16
CA ALA A 157 15.28 -3.75 -0.01
C ALA A 157 16.76 -3.90 0.25
N CYS A 158 17.17 -4.60 1.33
CA CYS A 158 18.59 -4.91 1.59
C CYS A 158 19.20 -5.70 0.42
N GLU A 159 18.51 -6.76 -0.02
CA GLU A 159 18.97 -7.60 -1.13
C GLU A 159 19.14 -6.81 -2.43
N LYS A 160 18.18 -5.94 -2.76
CA LYS A 160 18.25 -5.10 -3.96
C LYS A 160 19.43 -4.11 -3.91
N ILE A 161 19.68 -3.51 -2.74
CA ILE A 161 20.81 -2.63 -2.51
C ILE A 161 22.13 -3.42 -2.64
N PHE A 162 22.20 -4.61 -2.06
CA PHE A 162 23.40 -5.44 -2.12
C PHE A 162 23.70 -5.95 -3.54
N VAL A 163 22.67 -6.22 -4.35
CA VAL A 163 22.85 -6.48 -5.78
C VAL A 163 23.48 -5.29 -6.50
N ASP A 164 23.01 -4.05 -6.25
CA ASP A 164 23.61 -2.83 -6.85
C ASP A 164 25.05 -2.64 -6.37
N LEU A 165 25.36 -2.89 -5.11
CA LEU A 165 26.71 -2.84 -4.56
C LEU A 165 27.65 -3.86 -5.22
N GLN A 166 27.20 -5.10 -5.44
CA GLN A 166 27.96 -6.13 -6.17
C GLN A 166 28.30 -5.68 -7.59
N GLN A 167 27.31 -5.13 -8.32
CA GLN A 167 27.53 -4.59 -9.67
C GLN A 167 28.57 -3.48 -9.68
N ARG A 168 28.65 -2.70 -8.62
CA ARG A 168 29.62 -1.61 -8.42
C ARG A 168 30.92 -2.07 -7.79
N LYS A 169 31.08 -3.37 -7.48
CA LYS A 169 32.25 -3.95 -6.82
C LYS A 169 32.55 -3.33 -5.45
N LEU A 170 31.50 -3.00 -4.69
CA LEU A 170 31.56 -2.47 -3.34
C LEU A 170 31.12 -3.55 -2.37
N SER A 171 31.97 -3.91 -1.41
CA SER A 171 31.71 -5.02 -0.48
C SER A 171 31.71 -4.61 1.00
N LYS A 172 32.23 -3.42 1.35
CA LYS A 172 32.27 -2.95 2.74
C LYS A 172 31.24 -1.85 2.95
N VAL A 173 30.29 -2.09 3.83
CA VAL A 173 29.13 -1.22 4.07
C VAL A 173 29.10 -0.77 5.52
N ALA A 174 28.95 0.54 5.73
CA ALA A 174 28.50 1.05 7.02
C ALA A 174 26.98 1.11 7.04
N LEU A 175 26.38 0.54 8.07
CA LEU A 175 24.95 0.60 8.32
C LEU A 175 24.68 1.70 9.36
N ILE A 176 23.65 2.52 9.11
CA ILE A 176 23.08 3.45 10.09
C ILE A 176 21.56 3.26 10.09
N SER A 177 20.94 3.22 11.27
CA SER A 177 19.51 2.94 11.36
C SER A 177 18.80 3.75 12.43
N GLY A 178 17.53 4.04 12.21
CA GLY A 178 16.64 4.56 13.24
C GLY A 178 16.28 3.52 14.31
N ALA A 179 15.48 3.93 15.28
CA ALA A 179 15.06 3.11 16.42
C ALA A 179 13.62 2.57 16.33
N GLY A 180 12.88 2.87 15.25
CA GLY A 180 11.51 2.43 15.03
C GLY A 180 11.38 0.94 14.71
N GLY A 181 10.14 0.46 14.66
CA GLY A 181 9.87 -0.96 14.37
C GLY A 181 10.36 -1.40 12.99
N PHE A 182 10.12 -0.58 11.96
CA PHE A 182 10.63 -0.82 10.61
C PHE A 182 12.17 -0.74 10.55
N ASP A 183 12.76 0.27 11.19
CA ASP A 183 14.21 0.51 11.15
C ASP A 183 14.98 -0.67 11.75
N LYS A 184 14.53 -1.14 12.91
CA LYS A 184 15.10 -2.32 13.58
C LYS A 184 14.96 -3.59 12.74
N SER A 185 13.78 -3.76 12.10
CA SER A 185 13.53 -4.90 11.20
C SER A 185 14.49 -4.87 10.02
N MET A 186 14.57 -3.75 9.30
CA MET A 186 15.44 -3.61 8.15
C MET A 186 16.93 -3.77 8.52
N ARG A 187 17.36 -3.16 9.62
CA ARG A 187 18.72 -3.36 10.12
C ARG A 187 19.02 -4.84 10.35
N GLY A 188 18.13 -5.54 11.05
CA GLY A 188 18.28 -6.98 11.32
C GLY A 188 18.32 -7.81 10.03
N GLU A 189 17.45 -7.53 9.07
CA GLU A 189 17.43 -8.24 7.80
C GLU A 189 18.66 -7.92 6.92
N CYS A 190 19.14 -6.67 6.88
CA CYS A 190 20.38 -6.35 6.20
C CYS A 190 21.57 -7.11 6.79
N LEU A 191 21.72 -7.16 8.11
CA LEU A 191 22.77 -7.92 8.79
C LEU A 191 22.69 -9.42 8.46
N LYS A 192 21.47 -9.97 8.44
CA LYS A 192 21.21 -11.39 8.18
C LYS A 192 21.55 -11.82 6.74
N VAL A 193 21.30 -10.96 5.74
CA VAL A 193 21.48 -11.35 4.34
C VAL A 193 22.81 -10.86 3.74
N ALA A 194 23.53 -9.93 4.37
CA ALA A 194 24.72 -9.28 3.83
C ALA A 194 25.75 -10.30 3.28
N SER A 195 26.08 -11.34 4.07
CA SER A 195 27.09 -12.33 3.69
C SER A 195 26.72 -13.12 2.42
N ARG A 196 25.42 -13.32 2.14
CA ARG A 196 24.95 -14.00 0.92
C ARG A 196 25.31 -13.23 -0.35
N TYR A 197 25.49 -11.92 -0.22
CA TYR A 197 25.84 -11.00 -1.30
C TYR A 197 27.30 -10.58 -1.28
N GLY A 198 28.14 -11.23 -0.44
CA GLY A 198 29.55 -10.88 -0.29
C GLY A 198 29.76 -9.48 0.32
N VAL A 199 28.77 -9.01 1.10
CA VAL A 199 28.84 -7.72 1.79
C VAL A 199 29.26 -7.94 3.23
N GLU A 200 30.25 -7.16 3.67
CA GLU A 200 30.73 -7.05 5.05
C GLU A 200 30.19 -5.76 5.67
N ILE A 201 29.51 -5.86 6.81
CA ILE A 201 29.11 -4.68 7.58
C ILE A 201 30.25 -4.29 8.49
N VAL A 202 30.95 -3.21 8.17
CA VAL A 202 32.18 -2.73 8.85
C VAL A 202 31.92 -1.67 9.91
N ALA A 203 30.71 -1.09 9.95
CA ALA A 203 30.24 -0.17 10.98
C ALA A 203 28.72 -0.30 11.08
N ASP A 204 28.17 -0.13 12.28
CA ASP A 204 26.75 -0.28 12.56
C ASP A 204 26.33 0.71 13.65
N GLU A 205 25.75 1.84 13.24
CA GLU A 205 25.38 2.96 14.09
C GLU A 205 23.86 3.13 14.13
N THR A 206 23.36 3.71 15.22
CA THR A 206 21.92 3.95 15.40
C THR A 206 21.65 5.39 15.82
N TYR A 207 20.45 5.88 15.51
CA TYR A 207 19.93 7.17 15.96
C TYR A 207 18.53 7.03 16.55
N GLY A 208 18.18 7.91 17.48
CA GLY A 208 16.87 7.97 18.13
C GLY A 208 15.82 8.61 17.25
N ALA A 209 14.53 8.36 17.57
CA ALA A 209 13.41 8.92 16.81
C ALA A 209 13.34 10.46 16.83
N ASN A 210 13.88 11.08 17.86
CA ASN A 210 13.88 12.54 18.07
C ASN A 210 15.25 13.19 17.83
N ASP A 211 16.23 12.44 17.34
CA ASP A 211 17.56 13.00 17.07
C ASP A 211 17.47 13.95 15.86
N THR A 212 18.01 15.13 16.04
CA THR A 212 18.06 16.18 15.00
C THR A 212 19.46 16.33 14.41
N ASP A 213 20.46 15.60 14.94
CA ASP A 213 21.85 15.59 14.49
C ASP A 213 22.46 14.20 14.63
N MET A 214 22.96 13.66 13.53
CA MET A 214 23.63 12.36 13.44
C MET A 214 25.13 12.50 13.12
N THR A 215 25.72 13.69 13.36
CA THR A 215 27.13 13.98 13.06
C THR A 215 28.09 13.04 13.78
N ALA A 216 27.79 12.67 15.03
CA ALA A 216 28.64 11.76 15.80
C ALA A 216 28.71 10.37 15.16
N GLN A 217 27.56 9.79 14.79
CA GLN A 217 27.47 8.48 14.11
C GLN A 217 28.17 8.51 12.76
N LEU A 218 27.91 9.55 11.98
CA LEU A 218 28.50 9.72 10.64
C LEU A 218 30.04 9.97 10.68
N THR A 219 30.52 10.60 11.75
CA THR A 219 31.97 10.76 11.98
C THR A 219 32.66 9.42 12.27
N LYS A 220 32.03 8.55 13.05
CA LYS A 220 32.52 7.17 13.26
C LYS A 220 32.52 6.39 11.94
N ILE A 221 31.43 6.47 11.16
CA ILE A 221 31.34 5.84 9.83
C ILE A 221 32.46 6.36 8.92
N LYS A 222 32.77 7.66 8.91
CA LYS A 222 33.85 8.26 8.14
C LYS A 222 35.20 7.70 8.49
N GLY A 223 35.45 7.34 9.75
CA GLY A 223 36.66 6.70 10.23
C GLY A 223 36.76 5.20 9.96
N SER A 224 35.71 4.58 9.43
CA SER A 224 35.68 3.14 9.12
C SER A 224 36.29 2.81 7.74
N SER A 225 36.37 1.51 7.44
CA SER A 225 36.77 1.02 6.10
C SER A 225 35.61 0.93 5.11
N ALA A 226 34.47 1.55 5.37
CA ALA A 226 33.32 1.49 4.52
C ALA A 226 33.56 2.05 3.11
N GLN A 227 32.96 1.41 2.12
CA GLN A 227 32.94 1.81 0.71
C GLN A 227 31.59 2.37 0.29
N ALA A 228 30.55 2.13 1.09
CA ALA A 228 29.20 2.66 0.93
C ALA A 228 28.53 2.80 2.29
N VAL A 229 27.50 3.64 2.37
CA VAL A 229 26.67 3.80 3.56
C VAL A 229 25.23 3.44 3.22
N LEU A 230 24.59 2.61 4.06
CA LEU A 230 23.18 2.25 3.97
C LEU A 230 22.46 2.76 5.20
N ASN A 231 21.45 3.59 5.00
CA ASN A 231 20.54 4.02 6.06
C ASN A 231 19.24 3.20 6.04
N ALA A 232 19.07 2.40 7.08
CA ALA A 232 17.85 1.61 7.32
C ALA A 232 16.89 2.42 8.19
N GLY A 233 16.11 3.30 7.56
CA GLY A 233 15.22 4.22 8.27
C GLY A 233 14.03 4.67 7.44
N PHE A 234 13.06 5.32 8.11
CA PHE A 234 11.93 6.00 7.47
C PHE A 234 11.62 7.32 8.21
N GLY A 235 10.71 8.13 7.69
CA GLY A 235 10.36 9.42 8.28
C GLY A 235 11.40 10.50 8.01
N GLN A 236 11.58 11.40 9.00
CA GLN A 236 12.47 12.55 8.86
C GLN A 236 13.95 12.22 9.08
N GLY A 237 14.24 11.20 9.90
CA GLY A 237 15.62 10.80 10.24
C GLY A 237 16.52 10.61 9.02
N PRO A 238 16.11 9.86 7.98
CA PRO A 238 16.88 9.70 6.75
C PRO A 238 17.27 11.00 6.03
N ALA A 239 16.39 12.00 6.02
CA ALA A 239 16.72 13.30 5.43
C ALA A 239 17.76 14.06 6.28
N ILE A 240 17.69 13.96 7.61
CA ILE A 240 18.68 14.51 8.52
C ILE A 240 20.03 13.81 8.31
N VAL A 241 20.04 12.47 8.30
CA VAL A 241 21.24 11.68 7.96
C VAL A 241 21.85 12.17 6.65
N THR A 242 21.05 12.36 5.61
CA THR A 242 21.51 12.78 4.29
C THR A 242 22.18 14.16 4.32
N ARG A 243 21.59 15.12 5.04
CA ARG A 243 22.19 16.46 5.19
C ARG A 243 23.47 16.40 6.01
N ASN A 244 23.46 15.76 7.17
CA ASN A 244 24.64 15.63 8.02
C ASN A 244 25.76 14.83 7.32
N TYR A 245 25.41 13.85 6.50
CA TYR A 245 26.34 13.08 5.68
C TYR A 245 27.21 13.98 4.80
N ARG A 246 26.60 14.98 4.14
CA ARG A 246 27.33 15.96 3.33
C ARG A 246 28.12 16.95 4.20
N GLN A 247 27.55 17.39 5.33
CA GLN A 247 28.19 18.32 6.26
C GLN A 247 29.50 17.78 6.85
N VAL A 248 29.53 16.47 7.21
CA VAL A 248 30.75 15.84 7.69
C VAL A 248 31.75 15.51 6.57
N GLY A 249 31.42 15.84 5.31
CA GLY A 249 32.27 15.63 4.14
C GLY A 249 32.43 14.17 3.73
N LEU A 250 31.40 13.32 3.96
CA LEU A 250 31.35 11.99 3.40
C LEU A 250 30.97 12.06 1.91
N THR A 251 31.67 11.29 1.06
CA THR A 251 31.49 11.24 -0.40
C THR A 251 31.24 9.83 -0.91
N LEU A 252 31.17 8.82 -0.03
CA LEU A 252 30.85 7.46 -0.38
C LEU A 252 29.43 7.37 -1.01
N PRO A 253 29.10 6.34 -1.79
CA PRO A 253 27.74 6.07 -2.17
C PRO A 253 26.81 5.96 -0.95
N LEU A 254 25.72 6.73 -0.94
CA LEU A 254 24.69 6.69 0.11
C LEU A 254 23.45 6.01 -0.44
N TYR A 255 23.01 4.97 0.26
CA TYR A 255 21.76 4.26 0.00
C TYR A 255 20.75 4.54 1.10
N GLN A 256 19.51 4.71 0.71
CA GLN A 256 18.37 4.84 1.61
C GLN A 256 17.47 3.62 1.50
N SER A 257 16.69 3.37 2.53
CA SER A 257 15.61 2.39 2.50
C SER A 257 14.49 2.80 1.53
N HIS A 258 13.68 1.85 1.09
CA HIS A 258 12.44 2.13 0.37
C HIS A 258 11.39 2.88 1.21
N GLY A 259 11.59 2.95 2.54
CA GLY A 259 10.73 3.69 3.47
C GLY A 259 10.76 5.21 3.33
N VAL A 260 11.56 5.75 2.38
CA VAL A 260 11.58 7.18 2.04
C VAL A 260 11.26 7.44 0.56
N ALA A 261 10.67 6.49 -0.13
CA ALA A 261 10.41 6.54 -1.57
C ALA A 261 9.27 7.53 -1.91
N SER A 262 9.54 8.83 -1.78
CA SER A 262 8.64 9.94 -2.09
C SER A 262 9.43 11.20 -2.47
N HIS A 263 8.77 12.17 -3.09
CA HIS A 263 9.37 13.50 -3.32
C HIS A 263 9.61 14.27 -2.02
N GLU A 264 8.87 13.99 -0.95
CA GLU A 264 9.05 14.62 0.36
C GLU A 264 10.46 14.41 0.90
N TYR A 265 11.01 13.18 0.78
CA TYR A 265 12.39 12.92 1.17
C TYR A 265 13.39 13.82 0.41
N ILE A 266 13.19 13.99 -0.91
CA ILE A 266 14.06 14.87 -1.73
C ILE A 266 13.95 16.32 -1.22
N ASN A 267 12.73 16.80 -0.99
CA ASN A 267 12.47 18.17 -0.50
C ASN A 267 13.11 18.42 0.88
N LEU A 268 12.97 17.47 1.81
CA LEU A 268 13.55 17.55 3.15
C LEU A 268 15.09 17.48 3.15
N SER A 269 15.66 16.71 2.23
CA SER A 269 17.11 16.55 2.10
C SER A 269 17.77 17.69 1.30
N GLY A 270 16.99 18.34 0.44
CA GLY A 270 17.46 19.41 -0.46
C GLY A 270 18.56 18.90 -1.39
N PRO A 271 19.54 19.77 -1.73
CA PRO A 271 20.64 19.40 -2.63
C PRO A 271 21.50 18.23 -2.13
N ALA A 272 21.47 17.93 -0.83
CA ALA A 272 22.19 16.81 -0.24
C ALA A 272 21.72 15.44 -0.76
N ALA A 273 20.47 15.35 -1.24
CA ALA A 273 19.91 14.13 -1.80
C ALA A 273 20.56 13.70 -3.12
N ASN A 274 21.22 14.62 -3.86
CA ASN A 274 21.76 14.31 -5.18
C ASN A 274 22.76 13.15 -5.13
N GLY A 275 22.55 12.13 -5.99
CA GLY A 275 23.34 10.89 -6.02
C GLY A 275 22.97 9.84 -4.97
N VAL A 276 21.96 10.10 -4.12
CA VAL A 276 21.43 9.08 -3.21
C VAL A 276 20.66 8.05 -4.01
N ARG A 277 20.86 6.75 -3.67
CA ARG A 277 20.16 5.62 -4.30
C ARG A 277 19.21 4.96 -3.32
N LEU A 278 18.12 4.40 -3.85
CA LEU A 278 17.21 3.53 -3.10
C LEU A 278 16.44 2.57 -4.01
N PRO A 279 16.03 1.41 -3.52
CA PRO A 279 15.06 0.58 -4.21
C PRO A 279 13.65 1.17 -4.04
N ALA A 280 12.89 1.25 -5.12
CA ALA A 280 11.49 1.71 -5.07
C ALA A 280 10.62 1.03 -6.12
N ALA A 281 9.30 1.12 -5.93
CA ALA A 281 8.33 0.72 -6.93
C ALA A 281 8.43 1.57 -8.20
N ALA A 282 8.00 1.03 -9.33
CA ALA A 282 8.03 1.68 -10.64
C ALA A 282 7.21 2.98 -10.71
N LEU A 283 6.28 3.19 -9.76
CA LEU A 283 5.39 4.35 -9.72
C LEU A 283 6.12 5.70 -9.76
N LEU A 284 7.22 5.84 -9.00
CA LEU A 284 7.97 7.10 -8.93
C LEU A 284 8.62 7.51 -10.26
N VAL A 285 8.84 6.54 -11.14
CA VAL A 285 9.48 6.72 -12.43
C VAL A 285 8.56 6.30 -13.59
N SER A 286 7.26 6.39 -13.38
CA SER A 286 6.23 5.95 -14.34
C SER A 286 6.42 6.49 -15.75
N GLY A 287 6.89 7.75 -15.90
CA GLY A 287 7.21 8.38 -17.18
C GLY A 287 8.45 7.82 -17.88
N LEU A 288 9.36 7.20 -17.14
CA LEU A 288 10.63 6.66 -17.65
C LEU A 288 10.54 5.17 -18.04
N LEU A 289 9.44 4.50 -17.73
CA LEU A 289 9.26 3.08 -18.04
C LEU A 289 9.14 2.87 -19.56
N PRO A 290 9.75 1.80 -20.11
CA PRO A 290 9.56 1.45 -21.51
C PRO A 290 8.10 1.08 -21.78
N ALA A 291 7.65 1.18 -23.02
CA ALA A 291 6.28 0.84 -23.42
C ALA A 291 5.94 -0.65 -23.16
N SER A 292 6.95 -1.51 -23.16
CA SER A 292 6.82 -2.94 -22.89
C SER A 292 6.71 -3.31 -21.41
N ASP A 293 6.90 -2.35 -20.50
CA ASP A 293 6.76 -2.62 -19.05
C ASP A 293 5.29 -2.83 -18.69
N SER A 294 4.97 -4.02 -18.15
CA SER A 294 3.59 -4.38 -17.81
C SER A 294 2.96 -3.47 -16.75
N GLN A 295 3.76 -2.84 -15.90
CA GLN A 295 3.28 -1.92 -14.87
C GLN A 295 2.97 -0.52 -15.42
N LYS A 296 3.53 -0.14 -16.60
CA LYS A 296 3.37 1.21 -17.13
C LYS A 296 1.92 1.69 -17.23
N PRO A 297 0.96 0.90 -17.74
CA PRO A 297 -0.44 1.34 -17.83
C PRO A 297 -1.04 1.66 -16.46
N VAL A 298 -0.80 0.82 -15.44
CA VAL A 298 -1.38 0.99 -14.10
C VAL A 298 -0.74 2.18 -13.38
N VAL A 299 0.59 2.32 -13.40
CA VAL A 299 1.27 3.41 -12.69
C VAL A 299 0.99 4.78 -13.32
N VAL A 300 0.89 4.86 -14.64
CA VAL A 300 0.53 6.10 -15.35
C VAL A 300 -0.92 6.49 -15.07
N SER A 301 -1.84 5.53 -15.09
CA SER A 301 -3.27 5.77 -14.80
C SER A 301 -3.48 6.20 -13.35
N TYR A 302 -2.80 5.53 -12.40
CA TYR A 302 -2.85 5.89 -10.98
C TYR A 302 -2.31 7.31 -10.77
N ARG A 303 -1.09 7.58 -11.27
CA ARG A 303 -0.45 8.88 -11.16
C ARG A 303 -1.36 10.00 -11.68
N LYS A 304 -1.85 9.85 -12.92
CA LYS A 304 -2.76 10.84 -13.49
C LYS A 304 -4.00 11.07 -12.62
N SER A 305 -4.61 10.00 -12.12
CA SER A 305 -5.82 10.09 -11.30
C SER A 305 -5.59 10.81 -9.99
N TYR A 306 -4.47 10.54 -9.34
CA TYR A 306 -4.08 11.12 -8.05
C TYR A 306 -3.70 12.61 -8.22
N GLU A 307 -2.81 12.92 -9.16
CA GLU A 307 -2.34 14.28 -9.42
C GLU A 307 -3.47 15.19 -9.92
N ASP A 308 -4.38 14.68 -10.76
CA ASP A 308 -5.56 15.45 -11.20
C ASP A 308 -6.48 15.83 -10.03
N LYS A 309 -6.67 14.93 -9.07
CA LYS A 309 -7.55 15.15 -7.92
C LYS A 309 -6.93 16.01 -6.84
N PHE A 310 -5.68 15.73 -6.45
CA PHE A 310 -5.08 16.31 -5.25
C PHE A 310 -4.04 17.38 -5.54
N LYS A 311 -3.63 17.57 -6.81
CA LYS A 311 -2.61 18.55 -7.24
C LYS A 311 -1.30 18.41 -6.47
N SER A 312 -0.95 17.19 -6.14
CA SER A 312 0.27 16.81 -5.42
C SER A 312 0.90 15.58 -6.06
N ASP A 313 2.21 15.42 -5.87
CA ASP A 313 2.97 14.27 -6.37
C ASP A 313 2.48 12.96 -5.77
N VAL A 314 2.61 11.89 -6.55
CA VAL A 314 2.39 10.53 -6.05
C VAL A 314 3.55 10.07 -5.17
N SER A 315 3.23 9.18 -4.23
CA SER A 315 4.21 8.41 -3.46
C SER A 315 3.98 6.92 -3.62
N THR A 316 5.00 6.11 -3.33
CA THR A 316 4.82 4.65 -3.30
C THR A 316 3.79 4.22 -2.26
N PHE A 317 3.62 4.99 -1.18
CA PHE A 317 2.69 4.69 -0.09
C PHE A 317 1.22 4.74 -0.54
N GLY A 318 0.83 5.79 -1.26
CA GLY A 318 -0.48 5.82 -1.93
C GLY A 318 -0.65 4.67 -2.93
N GLY A 319 0.43 4.32 -3.66
CA GLY A 319 0.43 3.17 -4.56
C GLY A 319 0.14 1.84 -3.83
N HIS A 320 0.71 1.64 -2.64
CA HIS A 320 0.45 0.45 -1.83
C HIS A 320 -1.02 0.36 -1.38
N ALA A 321 -1.63 1.50 -1.01
CA ALA A 321 -3.05 1.56 -0.67
C ALA A 321 -3.94 1.26 -1.89
N TYR A 322 -3.57 1.75 -3.07
CA TYR A 322 -4.23 1.39 -4.33
C TYR A 322 -4.20 -0.12 -4.56
N ASP A 323 -3.02 -0.73 -4.49
CA ASP A 323 -2.87 -2.18 -4.68
C ASP A 323 -3.66 -2.96 -3.64
N GLY A 324 -3.64 -2.54 -2.37
CA GLY A 324 -4.40 -3.17 -1.29
C GLY A 324 -5.90 -3.14 -1.51
N LEU A 325 -6.45 -1.99 -1.90
CA LEU A 325 -7.87 -1.86 -2.21
C LEU A 325 -8.26 -2.69 -3.45
N MET A 326 -7.44 -2.66 -4.50
CA MET A 326 -7.76 -3.38 -5.75
C MET A 326 -7.64 -4.90 -5.57
N LEU A 327 -6.69 -5.39 -4.78
CA LEU A 327 -6.58 -6.79 -4.39
C LEU A 327 -7.79 -7.23 -3.55
N ALA A 328 -8.22 -6.42 -2.58
CA ALA A 328 -9.43 -6.67 -1.79
C ALA A 328 -10.67 -6.79 -2.68
N VAL A 329 -10.85 -5.83 -3.59
CA VAL A 329 -11.97 -5.82 -4.56
C VAL A 329 -11.92 -7.02 -5.50
N GLN A 330 -10.74 -7.36 -6.02
CA GLN A 330 -10.57 -8.54 -6.88
C GLN A 330 -10.89 -9.83 -6.13
N ALA A 331 -10.43 -9.96 -4.89
CA ALA A 331 -10.69 -11.14 -4.06
C ALA A 331 -12.19 -11.31 -3.77
N ILE A 332 -12.90 -10.22 -3.42
CA ILE A 332 -14.36 -10.23 -3.21
C ILE A 332 -15.10 -10.64 -4.49
N LYS A 333 -14.68 -10.11 -5.65
CA LYS A 333 -15.26 -10.49 -6.95
C LYS A 333 -15.00 -11.96 -7.29
N SER A 334 -13.77 -12.43 -7.11
CA SER A 334 -13.39 -13.83 -7.39
C SER A 334 -14.11 -14.82 -6.46
N ALA A 335 -14.26 -14.46 -5.18
CA ALA A 335 -15.02 -15.22 -4.19
C ALA A 335 -16.54 -15.17 -4.45
N ASN A 336 -17.01 -14.22 -5.25
CA ASN A 336 -18.41 -13.84 -5.40
C ASN A 336 -19.13 -13.71 -4.06
N SER A 337 -18.45 -13.15 -3.05
CA SER A 337 -18.92 -13.13 -1.65
C SER A 337 -18.09 -12.14 -0.83
N THR A 338 -18.66 -11.66 0.28
CA THR A 338 -17.94 -10.97 1.37
C THR A 338 -17.65 -11.90 2.56
N ASP A 339 -17.91 -13.21 2.43
CA ASP A 339 -17.49 -14.18 3.43
C ASP A 339 -15.96 -14.12 3.60
N LYS A 340 -15.53 -13.89 4.84
CA LYS A 340 -14.14 -13.59 5.17
C LYS A 340 -13.18 -14.72 4.79
N ALA A 341 -13.60 -15.99 4.97
CA ALA A 341 -12.77 -17.15 4.62
C ALA A 341 -12.62 -17.27 3.09
N LYS A 342 -13.70 -17.09 2.34
CA LYS A 342 -13.65 -17.11 0.87
C LYS A 342 -12.83 -15.97 0.30
N VAL A 343 -12.92 -14.78 0.89
CA VAL A 343 -12.11 -13.61 0.48
C VAL A 343 -10.63 -13.86 0.77
N ARG A 344 -10.29 -14.42 1.95
CA ARG A 344 -8.91 -14.81 2.27
C ARG A 344 -8.38 -15.84 1.27
N ASP A 345 -9.13 -16.90 0.99
CA ASP A 345 -8.73 -17.94 0.03
C ASP A 345 -8.52 -17.36 -1.38
N ALA A 346 -9.36 -16.39 -1.77
CA ALA A 346 -9.22 -15.68 -3.04
C ALA A 346 -7.98 -14.78 -3.08
N LEU A 347 -7.58 -14.17 -1.95
CA LEU A 347 -6.31 -13.44 -1.84
C LEU A 347 -5.13 -14.38 -2.03
N GLU A 348 -5.07 -15.52 -1.34
CA GLU A 348 -4.02 -16.53 -1.50
C GLU A 348 -3.93 -17.07 -2.94
N ALA A 349 -5.07 -17.16 -3.63
CA ALA A 349 -5.15 -17.62 -5.02
C ALA A 349 -4.74 -16.54 -6.06
N THR A 350 -4.43 -15.31 -5.64
CA THR A 350 -4.07 -14.21 -6.56
C THR A 350 -2.83 -14.56 -7.38
N LYS A 351 -2.96 -14.48 -8.72
CA LYS A 351 -1.88 -14.69 -9.67
C LYS A 351 -1.84 -13.56 -10.69
N THR A 352 -0.63 -13.18 -11.09
CA THR A 352 -0.37 -12.19 -12.15
C THR A 352 -1.13 -10.87 -12.00
N TYR A 353 -1.42 -10.46 -10.75
CA TYR A 353 -1.99 -9.14 -10.51
C TYR A 353 -0.91 -8.09 -10.74
N VAL A 354 -1.12 -7.23 -11.74
CA VAL A 354 -0.19 -6.13 -12.07
C VAL A 354 -0.61 -4.90 -11.29
N GLY A 355 0.11 -4.60 -10.22
CA GLY A 355 -0.11 -3.45 -9.35
C GLY A 355 0.92 -2.33 -9.55
N THR A 356 0.80 -1.29 -8.75
CA THR A 356 1.78 -0.18 -8.72
C THR A 356 3.10 -0.61 -8.09
N GLY A 357 3.04 -1.58 -7.13
CA GLY A 357 4.20 -2.15 -6.44
C GLY A 357 4.94 -3.24 -7.22
N GLY A 358 4.29 -3.91 -8.16
CA GLY A 358 4.89 -5.04 -8.88
C GLY A 358 3.84 -5.96 -9.48
N VAL A 359 4.28 -7.14 -9.91
CA VAL A 359 3.41 -8.24 -10.31
C VAL A 359 3.27 -9.20 -9.14
N VAL A 360 2.06 -9.30 -8.60
CA VAL A 360 1.77 -10.07 -7.39
C VAL A 360 1.35 -11.50 -7.72
N ASN A 361 1.97 -12.48 -7.06
CA ASN A 361 1.67 -13.91 -7.14
C ASN A 361 1.61 -14.51 -5.73
N MET A 362 0.49 -14.32 -5.03
CA MET A 362 0.31 -14.85 -3.68
C MET A 362 0.11 -16.37 -3.65
N SER A 363 0.31 -16.95 -2.48
CA SER A 363 0.04 -18.35 -2.18
C SER A 363 -0.23 -18.53 -0.68
N ALA A 364 -0.63 -19.73 -0.27
CA ALA A 364 -0.79 -20.08 1.16
C ALA A 364 0.50 -19.95 1.99
N THR A 365 1.66 -19.86 1.35
CA THR A 365 2.98 -19.70 2.00
C THR A 365 3.65 -18.34 1.70
N ASP A 366 3.01 -17.51 0.87
CA ASP A 366 3.49 -16.18 0.52
C ASP A 366 2.31 -15.21 0.39
N HIS A 367 2.09 -14.40 1.42
CA HIS A 367 1.01 -13.42 1.52
C HIS A 367 1.40 -12.02 1.03
N MET A 368 2.49 -11.90 0.29
CA MET A 368 2.90 -10.68 -0.41
C MET A 368 2.96 -10.90 -1.92
N GLY A 369 3.59 -12.00 -2.35
CA GLY A 369 3.64 -12.40 -3.76
C GLY A 369 4.53 -11.55 -4.67
N LEU A 370 5.43 -10.72 -4.12
CA LEU A 370 6.39 -9.92 -4.88
C LEU A 370 7.78 -10.55 -4.84
N ASP A 371 8.53 -10.40 -5.92
CA ASP A 371 9.95 -10.75 -6.02
C ASP A 371 10.85 -9.51 -6.23
N LEU A 372 12.16 -9.70 -6.29
CA LEU A 372 13.11 -8.60 -6.43
C LEU A 372 12.96 -7.80 -7.74
N THR A 373 12.29 -8.31 -8.75
CA THR A 373 12.03 -7.60 -10.01
C THR A 373 11.02 -6.49 -9.84
N ALA A 374 10.21 -6.55 -8.79
CA ALA A 374 9.25 -5.51 -8.41
C ALA A 374 9.95 -4.20 -8.01
N PHE A 375 11.18 -4.27 -7.47
CA PHE A 375 11.99 -3.10 -7.19
C PHE A 375 12.76 -2.61 -8.42
N ARG A 376 12.70 -1.31 -8.64
CA ARG A 376 13.65 -0.56 -9.47
C ARG A 376 14.69 0.08 -8.55
N MET A 377 15.98 0.08 -8.95
CA MET A 377 16.97 0.92 -8.28
C MET A 377 16.87 2.33 -8.84
N LEU A 378 16.62 3.30 -7.97
CA LEU A 378 16.50 4.71 -8.31
C LEU A 378 17.67 5.50 -7.75
N GLU A 379 17.96 6.65 -8.40
CA GLU A 379 18.94 7.62 -7.95
C GLU A 379 18.31 9.02 -8.03
N VAL A 380 18.58 9.85 -7.03
CA VAL A 380 18.19 11.26 -7.08
C VAL A 380 19.17 12.02 -7.97
N LYS A 381 18.64 12.67 -9.01
CA LYS A 381 19.39 13.54 -9.90
C LYS A 381 18.60 14.82 -10.15
N ASP A 382 19.25 15.96 -9.85
CA ASP A 382 18.66 17.29 -10.03
C ASP A 382 17.25 17.42 -9.40
N GLY A 383 17.10 16.92 -8.19
CA GLY A 383 15.84 16.96 -7.44
C GLY A 383 14.76 15.99 -7.90
N ASN A 384 15.08 15.03 -8.78
CA ASN A 384 14.13 14.07 -9.32
C ASN A 384 14.62 12.63 -9.19
N TRP A 385 13.68 11.69 -9.10
CA TRP A 385 13.98 10.26 -9.19
C TRP A 385 14.31 9.87 -10.64
N THR A 386 15.41 9.15 -10.83
CA THR A 386 15.82 8.57 -12.11
C THR A 386 16.08 7.07 -11.98
N LEU A 387 15.92 6.34 -13.09
CA LEU A 387 16.28 4.91 -13.13
C LEU A 387 17.79 4.74 -13.18
N VAL A 388 18.33 3.91 -12.32
CA VAL A 388 19.70 3.39 -12.45
C VAL A 388 19.69 2.35 -13.57
N LYS A 389 20.59 2.51 -14.53
CA LYS A 389 20.76 1.61 -15.68
C LYS A 389 21.65 0.42 -15.34
#